data_18f3d511347bae4393ed5fb569527c6e
#
_entry.id   18f3d511347bae4393ed5fb569527c6e
#
_cell.length_a   1.000
_cell.length_b   1.000
_cell.length_c   1.000
_cell.angle_alpha   90.00
_cell.angle_beta   90.00
_cell.angle_gamma   90.00
#
_symmetry.space_group_name_H-M   'P 1'
#
loop_
_entity.id
_entity.type
_entity.pdbx_description
1 polymer ?
#
loop_
_entity_poly.entity_id
_entity_poly.type
_entity_poly.pdbx_seq_one_letter_code
_entity_poly.pdbx_strand_id
1 'polypeptide(L)'
;MIPESTFQRIKDEADIVKIISEYIKLEKKSSSYIGLCPFHPDQNPSLNVSPTKKIYKCFSCGASGDVIKFVENYEKVPFPRAVQIVGEKCGINVELANDENIQIYTKYYNILAASSSFYQFLLENTVEGETAKKYLYKRNLNDEIIKRFNIGLSKEDPDLLYKSLLEENFQPLDMIEAGVIRGTSNYTDVFRNRIMFPIDDINGKVVGFSGRIYNTTSKEEPKYINSSENKVFKKGNILYNFSNAQNYIRNKDCVFVFEGFMDVIAAYRCNIHNAVATMGTSVSSNQIKSLKKSTNNIVICYDGDLPGIEAAKKAIIQFLKADFNVQAVLLPDGSDPDDYLNKYGEDKLENLLLNSQISGYDFLYETAKKELDLSNLSSVEKFKNDIFKLLGYFNSNTINERFFLKLAGDLTVSVESLKLDYGNQPKPVFNQVSVSDYDYVPPLDLPGFTVDTPFDEKPKHHVLRYVNASKQLIKIAYHSKKYCNIIKDKLKDRHVDKLHNSLLVQIYEYYNKNDEMNSERFQATLSTNEVYLLKDILNMGFDVNSLKNDLKPIDECVLAINLFYKEKDKEALYDKLLKVELSVEKMEDYRDHKKSLIKFKKKKE
;
A
#
# COMPACT_ATOMS: atom_id res chain seq x y z
N MET A 1 1.53 30.08 13.21
CA MET A 1 1.15 29.80 11.79
C MET A 1 2.02 30.69 10.91
N ILE A 2 2.75 30.14 9.95
CA ILE A 2 3.57 30.96 9.03
C ILE A 2 2.60 31.70 8.10
N PRO A 3 2.71 33.03 7.96
CA PRO A 3 1.86 33.79 7.03
C PRO A 3 2.05 33.27 5.59
N GLU A 4 0.95 33.12 4.85
CA GLU A 4 0.96 32.65 3.46
C GLU A 4 1.90 33.48 2.57
N SER A 5 1.92 34.80 2.77
CA SER A 5 2.84 35.71 2.07
C SER A 5 4.30 35.40 2.32
N THR A 6 4.68 35.03 3.55
CA THR A 6 6.06 34.66 3.91
C THR A 6 6.42 33.31 3.29
N PHE A 7 5.50 32.34 3.33
CA PHE A 7 5.67 31.04 2.71
C PHE A 7 5.86 31.13 1.19
N GLN A 8 4.99 31.89 0.52
CA GLN A 8 5.11 32.10 -0.93
C GLN A 8 6.40 32.81 -1.30
N ARG A 9 6.79 33.82 -0.52
CA ARG A 9 8.06 34.53 -0.71
C ARG A 9 9.27 33.59 -0.61
N ILE A 10 9.29 32.66 0.35
CA ILE A 10 10.35 31.67 0.48
C ILE A 10 10.41 30.77 -0.76
N LYS A 11 9.26 30.30 -1.26
CA LYS A 11 9.21 29.51 -2.49
C LYS A 11 9.73 30.25 -3.71
N ASP A 12 9.43 31.54 -3.80
CA ASP A 12 9.83 32.37 -4.93
C ASP A 12 11.32 32.71 -4.89
N GLU A 13 11.89 32.98 -3.71
CA GLU A 13 13.28 33.36 -3.53
C GLU A 13 14.24 32.15 -3.42
N ALA A 14 13.74 30.97 -3.05
CA ALA A 14 14.58 29.80 -2.87
C ALA A 14 15.17 29.28 -4.18
N ASP A 15 16.52 29.22 -4.21
CA ASP A 15 17.27 28.50 -5.24
C ASP A 15 17.41 27.03 -4.85
N ILE A 16 16.57 26.19 -5.45
CA ILE A 16 16.53 24.75 -5.16
C ILE A 16 17.87 24.07 -5.41
N VAL A 17 18.60 24.48 -6.46
CA VAL A 17 19.90 23.86 -6.79
C VAL A 17 20.93 24.21 -5.75
N LYS A 18 21.01 25.50 -5.37
CA LYS A 18 21.95 25.98 -4.35
C LYS A 18 21.71 25.27 -3.02
N ILE A 19 20.45 25.24 -2.56
CA ILE A 19 20.10 24.65 -1.26
C ILE A 19 20.33 23.14 -1.25
N ILE A 20 19.91 22.39 -2.29
CA ILE A 20 20.12 20.95 -2.35
C ILE A 20 21.63 20.61 -2.49
N SER A 21 22.42 21.45 -3.15
CA SER A 21 23.86 21.25 -3.27
C SER A 21 24.62 21.32 -1.94
N GLU A 22 24.04 21.92 -0.90
CA GLU A 22 24.62 21.91 0.45
C GLU A 22 24.47 20.53 1.14
N TYR A 23 23.55 19.70 0.68
CA TYR A 23 23.27 18.38 1.25
C TYR A 23 23.85 17.23 0.44
N ILE A 24 23.85 17.37 -0.90
CA ILE A 24 24.33 16.33 -1.81
C ILE A 24 25.09 16.96 -2.98
N LYS A 25 26.04 16.20 -3.54
CA LYS A 25 26.74 16.63 -4.74
C LYS A 25 25.79 16.59 -5.95
N LEU A 26 25.63 17.72 -6.63
CA LEU A 26 24.87 17.84 -7.87
C LEU A 26 25.80 18.15 -9.06
N GLU A 27 25.54 17.47 -10.18
CA GLU A 27 26.26 17.69 -11.44
C GLU A 27 25.27 18.22 -12.49
N LYS A 28 25.67 19.28 -13.20
CA LYS A 28 24.81 19.88 -14.23
C LYS A 28 24.71 18.97 -15.45
N LYS A 29 23.47 18.69 -15.87
CA LYS A 29 23.19 17.91 -17.08
C LYS A 29 22.12 18.61 -17.91
N SER A 30 22.57 19.26 -19.01
CA SER A 30 21.72 20.08 -19.86
C SER A 30 20.97 21.18 -19.06
N SER A 31 19.66 21.16 -19.00
CA SER A 31 18.80 22.14 -18.31
C SER A 31 18.49 21.78 -16.85
N SER A 32 19.00 20.67 -16.34
CA SER A 32 18.75 20.18 -14.98
C SER A 32 20.04 19.77 -14.27
N TYR A 33 19.95 19.39 -13.01
CA TYR A 33 21.05 18.87 -12.21
C TYR A 33 20.73 17.45 -11.76
N ILE A 34 21.74 16.59 -11.69
CA ILE A 34 21.60 15.20 -11.26
C ILE A 34 22.53 14.90 -10.09
N GLY A 35 22.11 14.01 -9.20
CA GLY A 35 22.91 13.56 -8.07
C GLY A 35 22.44 12.21 -7.54
N LEU A 36 23.19 11.65 -6.58
CA LEU A 36 22.77 10.47 -5.85
C LEU A 36 21.60 10.82 -4.95
N CYS A 37 20.56 10.00 -4.93
CA CYS A 37 19.37 10.22 -4.12
C CYS A 37 19.67 9.90 -2.63
N PRO A 38 19.44 10.82 -1.68
CA PRO A 38 19.69 10.56 -0.27
C PRO A 38 18.58 9.76 0.41
N PHE A 39 17.46 9.49 -0.28
CA PHE A 39 16.26 8.87 0.29
C PHE A 39 16.19 7.36 0.08
N HIS A 40 17.15 6.77 -0.63
CA HIS A 40 17.32 5.33 -0.80
C HIS A 40 18.79 5.01 -1.10
N PRO A 41 19.27 3.78 -0.92
CA PRO A 41 20.59 3.36 -1.35
C PRO A 41 20.75 3.54 -2.87
N ASP A 42 21.52 4.53 -3.31
CA ASP A 42 21.69 4.91 -4.70
C ASP A 42 23.15 4.81 -5.10
N GLN A 43 23.44 4.05 -6.16
CA GLN A 43 24.80 3.89 -6.70
C GLN A 43 24.99 4.62 -8.04
N ASN A 44 23.88 5.02 -8.68
CA ASN A 44 23.88 5.75 -9.93
C ASN A 44 22.99 6.98 -9.78
N PRO A 45 23.44 8.19 -10.18
CA PRO A 45 22.68 9.42 -10.01
C PRO A 45 21.25 9.30 -10.57
N SER A 46 20.28 9.22 -9.68
CA SER A 46 18.85 9.05 -10.01
C SER A 46 17.98 10.24 -9.59
N LEU A 47 18.51 11.14 -8.75
CA LEU A 47 17.83 12.37 -8.36
C LEU A 47 18.06 13.45 -9.43
N ASN A 48 16.96 13.95 -10.00
CA ASN A 48 16.98 15.08 -10.92
C ASN A 48 16.41 16.32 -10.24
N VAL A 49 17.10 17.46 -10.37
CA VAL A 49 16.69 18.76 -9.82
C VAL A 49 16.50 19.74 -10.98
N SER A 50 15.28 20.26 -11.13
CA SER A 50 14.93 21.24 -12.16
C SER A 50 14.92 22.65 -11.58
N PRO A 51 15.86 23.54 -11.95
CA PRO A 51 15.85 24.91 -11.47
C PRO A 51 14.65 25.72 -12.00
N THR A 52 14.21 25.44 -13.23
CA THR A 52 13.09 26.15 -13.86
C THR A 52 11.75 25.78 -13.24
N LYS A 53 11.54 24.50 -12.91
CA LYS A 53 10.32 24.03 -12.25
C LYS A 53 10.39 24.12 -10.74
N LYS A 54 11.53 24.44 -10.15
CA LYS A 54 11.81 24.48 -8.71
C LYS A 54 11.41 23.18 -7.98
N ILE A 55 11.60 22.03 -8.62
CA ILE A 55 11.30 20.71 -8.06
C ILE A 55 12.47 19.75 -8.20
N TYR A 56 12.55 18.79 -7.28
CA TYR A 56 13.38 17.61 -7.45
C TYR A 56 12.51 16.37 -7.68
N LYS A 57 13.07 15.36 -8.35
CA LYS A 57 12.45 14.05 -8.53
C LYS A 57 13.51 12.97 -8.66
N CYS A 58 13.42 11.95 -7.83
CA CYS A 58 14.17 10.72 -7.99
C CYS A 58 13.41 9.75 -8.91
N PHE A 59 14.08 9.27 -9.95
CA PHE A 59 13.47 8.33 -10.90
C PHE A 59 13.55 6.87 -10.44
N SER A 60 14.33 6.58 -9.39
CA SER A 60 14.43 5.24 -8.80
C SER A 60 13.40 5.00 -7.71
N CYS A 61 13.36 5.85 -6.67
CA CYS A 61 12.45 5.66 -5.52
C CYS A 61 11.18 6.51 -5.59
N GLY A 62 11.04 7.41 -6.58
CA GLY A 62 9.86 8.26 -6.74
C GLY A 62 9.81 9.49 -5.80
N ALA A 63 10.78 9.67 -4.89
CA ALA A 63 10.83 10.84 -4.02
C ALA A 63 10.83 12.14 -4.85
N SER A 64 9.92 13.06 -4.55
CA SER A 64 9.77 14.31 -5.30
C SER A 64 9.16 15.40 -4.46
N GLY A 65 9.40 16.65 -4.84
CA GLY A 65 8.85 17.82 -4.16
C GLY A 65 9.61 19.10 -4.49
N ASP A 66 9.28 20.17 -3.77
CA ASP A 66 10.05 21.42 -3.77
C ASP A 66 11.23 21.35 -2.78
N VAL A 67 11.97 22.44 -2.65
CA VAL A 67 13.13 22.53 -1.76
C VAL A 67 12.76 22.34 -0.28
N ILE A 68 11.58 22.80 0.13
CA ILE A 68 11.10 22.64 1.51
C ILE A 68 10.85 21.16 1.80
N LYS A 69 10.20 20.46 0.87
CA LYS A 69 9.97 19.00 1.00
C LYS A 69 11.26 18.20 0.97
N PHE A 70 12.27 18.66 0.25
CA PHE A 70 13.59 18.03 0.28
C PHE A 70 14.22 18.16 1.68
N VAL A 71 14.24 19.37 2.25
CA VAL A 71 14.81 19.62 3.59
C VAL A 71 14.01 18.89 4.67
N GLU A 72 12.69 18.89 4.61
CA GLU A 72 11.81 18.14 5.52
C GLU A 72 12.21 16.65 5.57
N ASN A 73 12.36 16.04 4.40
CA ASN A 73 12.67 14.62 4.28
C ASN A 73 14.14 14.31 4.65
N TYR A 74 15.09 15.19 4.30
CA TYR A 74 16.52 14.98 4.54
C TYR A 74 16.87 15.17 6.01
N GLU A 75 16.48 16.31 6.59
CA GLU A 75 16.73 16.64 8.00
C GLU A 75 15.78 15.89 8.96
N LYS A 76 14.76 15.21 8.42
CA LYS A 76 13.70 14.55 9.22
C LYS A 76 13.02 15.49 10.23
N VAL A 77 12.80 16.73 9.83
CA VAL A 77 12.16 17.77 10.65
C VAL A 77 10.74 18.02 10.21
N PRO A 78 9.85 18.52 11.11
CA PRO A 78 8.49 18.93 10.73
C PRO A 78 8.50 20.07 9.69
N PHE A 79 7.46 20.10 8.85
CA PHE A 79 7.29 21.10 7.79
C PHE A 79 7.56 22.57 8.23
N PRO A 80 7.02 23.09 9.37
CA PRO A 80 7.32 24.46 9.80
C PRO A 80 8.82 24.71 10.03
N ARG A 81 9.53 23.72 10.58
CA ARG A 81 10.97 23.81 10.78
C ARG A 81 11.73 23.75 9.45
N ALA A 82 11.29 22.91 8.49
CA ALA A 82 11.86 22.89 7.15
C ALA A 82 11.68 24.25 6.44
N VAL A 83 10.50 24.88 6.57
CA VAL A 83 10.25 26.24 6.04
C VAL A 83 11.18 27.25 6.70
N GLN A 84 11.40 27.16 8.01
CA GLN A 84 12.34 28.05 8.71
C GLN A 84 13.78 27.85 8.20
N ILE A 85 14.25 26.62 8.08
CA ILE A 85 15.60 26.30 7.58
C ILE A 85 15.80 26.86 6.16
N VAL A 86 14.81 26.64 5.27
CA VAL A 86 14.87 27.17 3.91
C VAL A 86 14.80 28.70 3.91
N GLY A 87 13.95 29.28 4.76
CA GLY A 87 13.87 30.74 4.95
C GLY A 87 15.19 31.34 5.41
N GLU A 88 15.83 30.76 6.42
CA GLU A 88 17.16 31.17 6.91
C GLU A 88 18.21 31.14 5.78
N LYS A 89 18.20 30.11 4.93
CA LYS A 89 19.10 29.99 3.75
C LYS A 89 18.80 31.03 2.65
N CYS A 90 17.57 31.56 2.62
CA CYS A 90 17.16 32.64 1.71
C CYS A 90 17.31 34.03 2.34
N GLY A 91 17.75 34.14 3.61
CA GLY A 91 17.81 35.41 4.35
C GLY A 91 16.43 35.95 4.79
N ILE A 92 15.43 35.08 4.77
CA ILE A 92 14.07 35.41 5.22
C ILE A 92 13.89 34.89 6.65
N ASN A 93 13.73 35.79 7.61
CA ASN A 93 13.45 35.39 8.99
C ASN A 93 12.01 34.88 9.10
N VAL A 94 11.85 33.61 9.49
CA VAL A 94 10.56 32.99 9.74
C VAL A 94 10.37 32.88 11.24
N GLU A 95 9.62 33.80 11.81
CA GLU A 95 9.16 33.66 13.18
C GLU A 95 8.09 32.56 13.23
N LEU A 96 8.51 31.38 13.69
CA LEU A 96 7.53 30.37 14.08
C LEU A 96 6.76 30.91 15.29
N ALA A 97 5.46 31.14 15.13
CA ALA A 97 4.61 31.45 16.29
C ALA A 97 4.90 30.38 17.36
N ASN A 98 5.26 30.83 18.55
CA ASN A 98 5.80 30.07 19.67
C ASN A 98 5.39 28.60 19.67
N ASP A 99 6.38 27.74 19.58
CA ASP A 99 6.34 26.28 19.35
C ASP A 99 5.76 25.46 20.51
N GLU A 100 4.94 26.04 21.39
CA GLU A 100 4.33 25.29 22.49
C GLU A 100 3.56 24.06 21.98
N ASN A 101 2.82 24.21 20.88
CA ASN A 101 2.07 23.08 20.33
C ASN A 101 2.94 22.00 19.66
N ILE A 102 4.02 22.38 18.95
CA ILE A 102 4.94 21.40 18.32
C ILE A 102 5.75 20.69 19.42
N GLN A 103 6.20 21.40 20.44
CA GLN A 103 6.88 20.82 21.59
C GLN A 103 5.96 19.89 22.39
N ILE A 104 4.68 20.27 22.58
CA ILE A 104 3.68 19.48 23.30
C ILE A 104 3.49 18.10 22.64
N TYR A 105 3.34 18.04 21.31
CA TYR A 105 3.15 16.75 20.63
C TYR A 105 4.46 15.94 20.52
N THR A 106 5.60 16.60 20.34
CA THR A 106 6.91 15.93 20.25
C THR A 106 7.23 15.10 21.49
N LYS A 107 6.90 15.57 22.69
CA LYS A 107 7.13 14.81 23.93
C LYS A 107 6.36 13.50 23.97
N TYR A 108 5.11 13.46 23.48
CA TYR A 108 4.31 12.22 23.43
C TYR A 108 4.87 11.22 22.42
N TYR A 109 5.30 11.69 21.25
CA TYR A 109 6.00 10.83 20.27
C TYR A 109 7.29 10.25 20.85
N ASN A 110 8.06 11.04 21.59
CA ASN A 110 9.29 10.58 22.22
C ASN A 110 9.01 9.51 23.29
N ILE A 111 8.00 9.71 24.15
CA ILE A 111 7.57 8.72 25.14
C ILE A 111 7.15 7.41 24.47
N LEU A 112 6.35 7.47 23.40
CA LEU A 112 5.87 6.29 22.68
C LEU A 112 7.01 5.57 21.94
N ALA A 113 7.96 6.31 21.37
CA ALA A 113 9.16 5.75 20.75
C ALA A 113 10.06 5.06 21.78
N ALA A 114 10.32 5.70 22.92
CA ALA A 114 11.07 5.11 24.04
C ALA A 114 10.38 3.84 24.55
N SER A 115 9.05 3.88 24.73
CA SER A 115 8.26 2.71 25.12
C SER A 115 8.39 1.56 24.12
N SER A 116 8.33 1.86 22.82
CA SER A 116 8.51 0.85 21.76
C SER A 116 9.89 0.21 21.81
N SER A 117 10.94 1.03 21.94
CA SER A 117 12.32 0.55 22.08
C SER A 117 12.51 -0.31 23.34
N PHE A 118 11.91 0.11 24.44
CA PHE A 118 11.95 -0.65 25.69
C PHE A 118 11.25 -2.01 25.57
N TYR A 119 10.08 -2.08 24.96
CA TYR A 119 9.40 -3.36 24.72
C TYR A 119 10.19 -4.29 23.80
N GLN A 120 10.84 -3.76 22.77
CA GLN A 120 11.74 -4.55 21.91
C GLN A 120 12.94 -5.06 22.71
N PHE A 121 13.55 -4.21 23.55
CA PHE A 121 14.65 -4.61 24.43
C PHE A 121 14.24 -5.76 25.37
N LEU A 122 13.06 -5.71 25.96
CA LEU A 122 12.56 -6.77 26.85
C LEU A 122 12.34 -8.10 26.10
N LEU A 123 11.83 -8.04 24.87
CA LEU A 123 11.66 -9.24 24.04
C LEU A 123 13.00 -9.90 23.68
N GLU A 124 14.02 -9.08 23.42
CA GLU A 124 15.33 -9.57 22.96
C GLU A 124 16.23 -10.05 24.10
N ASN A 125 16.14 -9.45 25.30
CA ASN A 125 17.17 -9.56 26.31
C ASN A 125 16.70 -10.17 27.65
N THR A 126 15.46 -10.70 27.74
CA THR A 126 14.94 -11.28 29.00
C THR A 126 14.54 -12.74 28.85
N VAL A 127 14.47 -13.48 29.96
CA VAL A 127 14.04 -14.89 30.00
C VAL A 127 12.56 -15.01 29.56
N GLU A 128 11.72 -14.07 29.99
CA GLU A 128 10.32 -13.99 29.51
C GLU A 128 10.25 -13.70 28.02
N GLY A 129 11.21 -12.91 27.50
CA GLY A 129 11.37 -12.64 26.08
C GLY A 129 11.62 -13.90 25.25
N GLU A 130 12.46 -14.83 25.74
CA GLU A 130 12.65 -16.14 25.09
C GLU A 130 11.35 -16.95 25.03
N THR A 131 10.55 -16.90 26.11
CA THR A 131 9.24 -17.57 26.15
C THR A 131 8.26 -16.94 25.15
N ALA A 132 8.23 -15.61 25.09
CA ALA A 132 7.43 -14.85 24.14
C ALA A 132 7.87 -15.11 22.69
N LYS A 133 9.19 -15.19 22.40
CA LYS A 133 9.71 -15.57 21.08
C LYS A 133 9.30 -16.98 20.68
N LYS A 134 9.36 -17.95 21.58
CA LYS A 134 8.86 -19.31 21.30
C LYS A 134 7.38 -19.33 20.93
N TYR A 135 6.56 -18.48 21.57
CA TYR A 135 5.16 -18.31 21.21
C TYR A 135 5.00 -17.68 19.81
N LEU A 136 5.78 -16.65 19.48
CA LEU A 136 5.78 -15.99 18.18
C LEU A 136 6.21 -16.97 17.07
N TYR A 137 7.26 -17.75 17.29
CA TYR A 137 7.73 -18.76 16.32
C TYR A 137 6.69 -19.87 16.09
N LYS A 138 5.96 -20.30 17.13
CA LYS A 138 4.83 -21.24 16.96
C LYS A 138 3.72 -20.68 16.07
N ARG A 139 3.63 -19.36 15.98
CA ARG A 139 2.71 -18.67 15.06
C ARG A 139 3.37 -18.30 13.73
N ASN A 140 4.54 -18.89 13.45
CA ASN A 140 5.34 -18.62 12.26
C ASN A 140 5.74 -17.13 12.08
N LEU A 141 5.88 -16.39 13.19
CA LEU A 141 6.44 -15.03 13.21
C LEU A 141 7.93 -15.14 13.54
N ASN A 142 8.76 -15.17 12.51
CA ASN A 142 10.22 -15.29 12.62
C ASN A 142 10.88 -13.96 13.02
N ASP A 143 12.20 -13.95 13.21
CA ASP A 143 12.95 -12.75 13.62
C ASP A 143 12.86 -11.62 12.60
N GLU A 144 12.74 -11.91 11.32
CA GLU A 144 12.56 -10.91 10.27
C GLU A 144 11.24 -10.16 10.46
N ILE A 145 10.14 -10.89 10.69
CA ILE A 145 8.81 -10.33 10.94
C ILE A 145 8.80 -9.55 12.26
N ILE A 146 9.38 -10.14 13.34
CA ILE A 146 9.49 -9.47 14.65
C ILE A 146 10.19 -8.12 14.49
N LYS A 147 11.30 -8.07 13.79
CA LYS A 147 12.06 -6.85 13.52
C LYS A 147 11.31 -5.90 12.59
N ARG A 148 10.67 -6.42 11.54
CA ARG A 148 9.94 -5.62 10.55
C ARG A 148 8.78 -4.85 11.15
N PHE A 149 8.06 -5.47 12.08
CA PHE A 149 6.89 -4.88 12.75
C PHE A 149 7.22 -4.33 14.14
N ASN A 150 8.51 -4.24 14.52
CA ASN A 150 8.98 -3.72 15.81
C ASN A 150 8.25 -4.37 16.99
N ILE A 151 8.01 -5.69 16.90
CA ILE A 151 7.30 -6.44 17.94
C ILE A 151 8.13 -6.45 19.22
N GLY A 152 7.48 -6.23 20.37
CA GLY A 152 8.11 -6.18 21.68
C GLY A 152 7.38 -7.02 22.72
N LEU A 153 7.77 -6.88 23.97
CA LEU A 153 7.18 -7.56 25.12
C LEU A 153 6.96 -6.58 26.26
N SER A 154 5.78 -6.58 26.88
CA SER A 154 5.56 -6.01 28.20
C SER A 154 5.53 -7.14 29.24
N LYS A 155 6.33 -6.99 30.30
CA LYS A 155 6.39 -7.98 31.39
C LYS A 155 5.20 -7.85 32.34
N GLU A 156 5.10 -8.78 33.30
CA GLU A 156 4.04 -8.79 34.28
C GLU A 156 4.21 -7.68 35.36
N ASP A 157 5.44 -7.22 35.54
CA ASP A 157 5.77 -6.16 36.50
C ASP A 157 4.86 -4.93 36.30
N PRO A 158 4.30 -4.38 37.39
CA PRO A 158 3.25 -3.38 37.29
C PRO A 158 3.73 -1.99 36.83
N ASP A 159 5.02 -1.68 36.97
CA ASP A 159 5.58 -0.34 36.83
C ASP A 159 6.97 -0.31 36.15
N LEU A 160 7.30 -1.36 35.40
CA LEU A 160 8.63 -1.51 34.80
C LEU A 160 8.91 -0.46 33.71
N LEU A 161 7.94 -0.24 32.81
CA LEU A 161 8.04 0.81 31.81
C LEU A 161 8.06 2.19 32.44
N TYR A 162 7.20 2.42 33.45
CA TYR A 162 7.17 3.68 34.19
C TYR A 162 8.53 4.06 34.76
N LYS A 163 9.21 3.11 35.43
CA LYS A 163 10.55 3.31 36.00
C LYS A 163 11.58 3.61 34.90
N SER A 164 11.57 2.87 33.84
CA SER A 164 12.48 3.09 32.69
C SER A 164 12.30 4.49 32.09
N LEU A 165 11.07 4.92 31.87
CA LEU A 165 10.79 6.25 31.31
C LEU A 165 11.15 7.39 32.30
N LEU A 166 11.05 7.16 33.62
CA LEU A 166 11.52 8.12 34.61
C LEU A 166 13.05 8.31 34.56
N GLU A 167 13.82 7.25 34.35
CA GLU A 167 15.27 7.31 34.17
C GLU A 167 15.66 8.13 32.94
N GLU A 168 14.80 8.15 31.91
CA GLU A 168 14.95 8.99 30.72
C GLU A 168 14.41 10.43 30.90
N ASN A 169 14.05 10.81 32.15
CA ASN A 169 13.55 12.14 32.54
C ASN A 169 12.18 12.53 31.96
N PHE A 170 11.35 11.59 31.52
CA PHE A 170 9.98 11.87 31.15
C PHE A 170 9.10 12.13 32.39
N GLN A 171 8.09 12.99 32.24
CA GLN A 171 7.19 13.36 33.32
C GLN A 171 5.99 12.41 33.41
N PRO A 172 5.55 11.99 34.60
CA PRO A 172 4.43 11.05 34.77
C PRO A 172 3.13 11.51 34.12
N LEU A 173 2.82 12.81 34.17
CA LEU A 173 1.62 13.37 33.51
C LEU A 173 1.67 13.20 32.00
N ASP A 174 2.83 13.40 31.38
CA ASP A 174 3.01 13.23 29.95
C ASP A 174 2.91 11.76 29.53
N MET A 175 3.38 10.83 30.37
CA MET A 175 3.24 9.40 30.14
C MET A 175 1.77 8.93 30.23
N ILE A 176 0.97 9.52 31.16
CA ILE A 176 -0.48 9.29 31.25
C ILE A 176 -1.17 9.80 29.98
N GLU A 177 -0.85 11.02 29.57
CA GLU A 177 -1.43 11.63 28.36
C GLU A 177 -1.01 10.91 27.06
N ALA A 178 0.19 10.28 27.03
CA ALA A 178 0.61 9.38 25.98
C ALA A 178 -0.10 8.00 26.05
N GLY A 179 -0.75 7.68 27.17
CA GLY A 179 -1.52 6.45 27.35
C GLY A 179 -0.67 5.20 27.60
N VAL A 180 0.57 5.34 28.12
CA VAL A 180 1.46 4.21 28.39
C VAL A 180 1.43 3.78 29.86
N ILE A 181 1.09 4.70 30.78
CA ILE A 181 0.87 4.43 32.21
C ILE A 181 -0.49 4.95 32.65
N ARG A 182 -0.91 4.54 33.84
CA ARG A 182 -2.14 4.98 34.51
C ARG A 182 -1.94 5.12 36.01
N GLY A 183 -2.81 5.87 36.69
CA GLY A 183 -2.79 6.13 38.12
C GLY A 183 -2.61 7.60 38.43
N THR A 184 -2.74 7.97 39.74
CA THR A 184 -2.59 9.36 40.24
C THR A 184 -1.44 9.51 41.20
N SER A 185 -1.16 8.49 42.01
CA SER A 185 -0.04 8.43 42.96
C SER A 185 0.73 7.11 42.86
N ASN A 186 0.04 6.01 42.58
CA ASN A 186 0.64 4.73 42.25
C ASN A 186 0.52 4.51 40.76
N TYR A 187 1.58 4.87 40.03
CA TYR A 187 1.63 4.72 38.58
C TYR A 187 1.88 3.27 38.19
N THR A 188 1.10 2.77 37.24
CA THR A 188 1.24 1.42 36.71
C THR A 188 1.20 1.43 35.20
N ASP A 189 1.91 0.49 34.60
CA ASP A 189 1.93 0.28 33.15
C ASP A 189 0.54 -0.13 32.64
N VAL A 190 0.14 0.41 31.50
CA VAL A 190 -1.15 0.07 30.85
C VAL A 190 -1.11 -1.36 30.31
N PHE A 191 0.00 -1.76 29.71
CA PHE A 191 0.19 -3.08 29.13
C PHE A 191 1.07 -3.92 30.06
N ARG A 192 0.61 -5.13 30.37
CA ARG A 192 1.33 -6.08 31.21
C ARG A 192 1.15 -7.49 30.68
N ASN A 193 2.22 -8.28 30.71
CA ASN A 193 2.25 -9.68 30.26
C ASN A 193 1.68 -9.86 28.84
N ARG A 194 2.13 -9.00 27.88
CA ARG A 194 1.63 -9.01 26.51
C ARG A 194 2.75 -8.85 25.49
N ILE A 195 2.58 -9.49 24.36
CA ILE A 195 3.35 -9.18 23.16
C ILE A 195 2.82 -7.87 22.62
N MET A 196 3.73 -6.94 22.33
CA MET A 196 3.43 -5.57 21.96
C MET A 196 3.65 -5.34 20.49
N PHE A 197 2.62 -4.80 19.82
CA PHE A 197 2.64 -4.41 18.42
C PHE A 197 2.46 -2.89 18.36
N PRO A 198 3.49 -2.13 17.95
CA PRO A 198 3.36 -0.68 17.81
C PRO A 198 2.40 -0.33 16.68
N ILE A 199 1.70 0.78 16.87
CA ILE A 199 0.79 1.38 15.91
C ILE A 199 1.41 2.70 15.49
N ASP A 200 1.67 2.85 14.18
CA ASP A 200 2.32 4.03 13.62
C ASP A 200 1.30 4.96 12.96
N ASP A 201 1.61 6.25 12.97
CA ASP A 201 0.90 7.23 12.15
C ASP A 201 1.34 7.16 10.66
N ILE A 202 0.77 8.02 9.82
CA ILE A 202 1.09 8.11 8.39
C ILE A 202 2.56 8.41 8.11
N ASN A 203 3.28 9.00 9.08
CA ASN A 203 4.69 9.36 8.97
C ASN A 203 5.63 8.28 9.56
N GLY A 204 5.09 7.17 10.06
CA GLY A 204 5.84 6.09 10.68
C GLY A 204 6.28 6.37 12.12
N LYS A 205 5.64 7.33 12.81
CA LYS A 205 5.86 7.59 14.23
C LYS A 205 4.91 6.75 15.06
N VAL A 206 5.40 6.11 16.10
CA VAL A 206 4.58 5.32 17.04
C VAL A 206 3.61 6.26 17.76
N VAL A 207 2.31 5.93 17.69
CA VAL A 207 1.21 6.68 18.32
C VAL A 207 0.47 5.88 19.38
N GLY A 208 0.66 4.57 19.42
CA GLY A 208 0.03 3.67 20.37
C GLY A 208 0.50 2.23 20.18
N PHE A 209 -0.16 1.32 20.84
CA PHE A 209 0.18 -0.09 20.84
C PHE A 209 -1.07 -0.97 20.82
N SER A 210 -0.93 -2.18 20.26
CA SER A 210 -1.81 -3.31 20.51
C SER A 210 -1.06 -4.36 21.29
N GLY A 211 -1.62 -4.83 22.41
CA GLY A 211 -1.02 -5.84 23.28
C GLY A 211 -1.77 -7.16 23.22
N ARG A 212 -1.13 -8.24 22.74
CA ARG A 212 -1.68 -9.59 22.68
C ARG A 212 -1.23 -10.42 23.86
N ILE A 213 -2.16 -11.05 24.55
CA ILE A 213 -1.83 -12.00 25.61
C ILE A 213 -1.20 -13.28 25.01
N TYR A 214 -0.15 -13.81 25.63
CA TYR A 214 0.57 -14.98 25.12
C TYR A 214 0.79 -16.09 26.16
N ASN A 215 0.72 -15.76 27.45
CA ASN A 215 1.04 -16.67 28.54
C ASN A 215 -0.02 -16.56 29.67
N THR A 216 -1.25 -16.97 29.38
CA THR A 216 -2.31 -17.01 30.40
C THR A 216 -3.17 -18.25 30.24
N THR A 217 -3.62 -18.77 31.40
CA THR A 217 -4.65 -19.80 31.49
C THR A 217 -6.03 -19.20 31.77
N SER A 218 -6.11 -17.91 32.07
CA SER A 218 -7.36 -17.19 32.35
C SER A 218 -8.12 -16.91 31.06
N LYS A 219 -9.39 -17.34 31.00
CA LYS A 219 -10.32 -17.02 29.91
C LYS A 219 -10.99 -15.66 30.04
N GLU A 220 -10.78 -14.97 31.16
CA GLU A 220 -11.42 -13.68 31.48
C GLU A 220 -10.70 -12.47 30.89
N GLU A 221 -9.40 -12.61 30.57
CA GLU A 221 -8.64 -11.51 30.01
C GLU A 221 -8.82 -11.42 28.47
N PRO A 222 -9.06 -10.21 27.93
CA PRO A 222 -9.22 -10.04 26.50
C PRO A 222 -7.93 -10.42 25.74
N LYS A 223 -8.10 -11.21 24.67
CA LYS A 223 -7.00 -11.67 23.79
C LYS A 223 -6.14 -10.50 23.29
N TYR A 224 -6.76 -9.38 22.95
CA TYR A 224 -6.11 -8.14 22.53
C TYR A 224 -6.62 -6.95 23.33
N ILE A 225 -5.73 -6.03 23.64
CA ILE A 225 -6.07 -4.69 24.12
C ILE A 225 -5.30 -3.67 23.27
N ASN A 226 -5.99 -2.60 22.87
CA ASN A 226 -5.38 -1.49 22.14
C ASN A 226 -5.22 -0.29 23.06
N SER A 227 -4.24 0.58 22.77
CA SER A 227 -4.16 1.89 23.39
C SER A 227 -5.52 2.60 23.31
N SER A 228 -5.91 3.25 24.39
CA SER A 228 -6.99 4.23 24.35
C SER A 228 -6.56 5.42 23.50
N GLU A 229 -7.54 6.17 22.97
CA GLU A 229 -7.22 7.43 22.29
C GLU A 229 -6.44 8.36 23.22
N ASN A 230 -5.41 8.98 22.68
CA ASN A 230 -4.51 9.87 23.39
C ASN A 230 -4.25 11.15 22.59
N LYS A 231 -3.28 11.97 23.02
CA LYS A 231 -2.97 13.25 22.36
C LYS A 231 -2.54 13.10 20.88
N VAL A 232 -1.94 11.97 20.52
CA VAL A 232 -1.42 11.71 19.15
C VAL A 232 -2.11 10.53 18.47
N PHE A 233 -2.93 9.75 19.19
CA PHE A 233 -3.61 8.56 18.66
C PHE A 233 -5.12 8.76 18.62
N LYS A 234 -5.68 8.74 17.41
CA LYS A 234 -7.12 8.65 17.16
C LYS A 234 -7.37 7.50 16.19
N LYS A 235 -8.08 6.46 16.62
CA LYS A 235 -8.32 5.23 15.83
C LYS A 235 -8.86 5.53 14.44
N GLY A 236 -9.81 6.44 14.32
CA GLY A 236 -10.41 6.82 13.04
C GLY A 236 -9.43 7.49 12.04
N ASN A 237 -8.24 7.88 12.47
CA ASN A 237 -7.23 8.49 11.60
C ASN A 237 -6.13 7.51 11.18
N ILE A 238 -6.08 6.34 11.81
CA ILE A 238 -4.98 5.37 11.63
C ILE A 238 -5.39 4.25 10.69
N LEU A 239 -4.49 3.93 9.79
CA LEU A 239 -4.45 2.68 9.05
C LEU A 239 -3.17 1.95 9.44
N TYR A 240 -3.28 0.80 10.10
CA TYR A 240 -2.12 0.02 10.51
C TYR A 240 -1.22 -0.31 9.31
N ASN A 241 0.07 -0.19 9.49
CA ASN A 241 1.11 -0.42 8.49
C ASN A 241 1.10 0.56 7.28
N PHE A 242 0.29 1.63 7.28
CA PHE A 242 0.16 2.49 6.11
C PHE A 242 1.48 3.17 5.71
N SER A 243 2.25 3.68 6.67
CA SER A 243 3.55 4.32 6.43
C SER A 243 4.52 3.40 5.67
N ASN A 244 4.54 2.13 6.04
CA ASN A 244 5.39 1.11 5.43
C ASN A 244 4.84 0.60 4.08
N ALA A 245 3.51 0.53 3.95
CA ALA A 245 2.84 0.03 2.75
C ALA A 245 2.75 1.08 1.63
N GLN A 246 2.86 2.37 1.94
CA GLN A 246 2.55 3.47 1.02
C GLN A 246 3.30 3.39 -0.32
N ASN A 247 4.59 3.07 -0.31
CA ASN A 247 5.37 2.93 -1.54
C ASN A 247 4.93 1.70 -2.36
N TYR A 248 4.60 0.59 -1.70
CA TYR A 248 4.08 -0.61 -2.37
C TYR A 248 2.69 -0.36 -2.95
N ILE A 249 1.82 0.37 -2.22
CA ILE A 249 0.50 0.77 -2.70
C ILE A 249 0.62 1.59 -3.99
N ARG A 250 1.48 2.61 -4.00
CA ARG A 250 1.72 3.45 -5.18
C ARG A 250 2.31 2.67 -6.35
N ASN A 251 3.27 1.79 -6.09
CA ASN A 251 3.93 1.02 -7.13
C ASN A 251 3.02 -0.03 -7.76
N LYS A 252 2.14 -0.66 -6.96
CA LYS A 252 1.16 -1.65 -7.42
C LYS A 252 -0.16 -1.03 -7.84
N ASP A 253 -0.35 0.29 -7.59
CA ASP A 253 -1.62 1.00 -7.75
C ASP A 253 -2.81 0.24 -7.17
N CYS A 254 -2.61 -0.38 -6.00
CA CYS A 254 -3.62 -1.19 -5.32
C CYS A 254 -3.30 -1.31 -3.84
N VAL A 255 -4.33 -1.35 -2.98
CA VAL A 255 -4.21 -1.61 -1.55
C VAL A 255 -5.13 -2.75 -1.12
N PHE A 256 -4.58 -3.67 -0.31
CA PHE A 256 -5.35 -4.67 0.41
C PHE A 256 -5.73 -4.11 1.79
N VAL A 257 -7.03 -4.10 2.10
CA VAL A 257 -7.56 -3.56 3.35
C VAL A 257 -8.13 -4.69 4.19
N PHE A 258 -7.55 -4.89 5.36
CA PHE A 258 -7.91 -5.91 6.34
C PHE A 258 -8.63 -5.31 7.55
N GLU A 259 -9.25 -6.15 8.38
CA GLU A 259 -9.87 -5.72 9.62
C GLU A 259 -8.83 -5.56 10.73
N GLY A 260 -7.95 -6.55 10.90
CA GLY A 260 -6.96 -6.67 11.96
C GLY A 260 -5.52 -6.51 11.52
N PHE A 261 -4.65 -6.15 12.44
CA PHE A 261 -3.21 -6.02 12.17
C PHE A 261 -2.51 -7.37 11.98
N MET A 262 -3.05 -8.47 12.56
CA MET A 262 -2.50 -9.81 12.33
C MET A 262 -2.68 -10.26 10.89
N ASP A 263 -3.77 -9.85 10.25
CA ASP A 263 -4.06 -10.16 8.86
C ASP A 263 -3.10 -9.43 7.91
N VAL A 264 -2.70 -8.21 8.28
CA VAL A 264 -1.64 -7.48 7.57
C VAL A 264 -0.30 -8.20 7.69
N ILE A 265 0.02 -8.76 8.86
CA ILE A 265 1.23 -9.56 9.05
C ILE A 265 1.14 -10.88 8.25
N ALA A 266 -0.04 -11.51 8.23
CA ALA A 266 -0.30 -12.70 7.39
C ALA A 266 -0.12 -12.37 5.90
N ALA A 267 -0.67 -11.26 5.43
CA ALA A 267 -0.48 -10.78 4.05
C ALA A 267 1.00 -10.51 3.72
N TYR A 268 1.74 -9.89 4.66
CA TYR A 268 3.18 -9.65 4.49
C TYR A 268 3.97 -10.94 4.29
N ARG A 269 3.65 -12.01 5.03
CA ARG A 269 4.25 -13.36 4.87
C ARG A 269 3.98 -13.95 3.49
N CYS A 270 2.87 -13.57 2.86
CA CYS A 270 2.50 -13.94 1.50
C CYS A 270 3.01 -12.94 0.44
N ASN A 271 4.08 -12.17 0.71
CA ASN A 271 4.64 -11.14 -0.18
C ASN A 271 3.66 -10.04 -0.60
N ILE A 272 2.56 -9.85 0.13
CA ILE A 272 1.60 -8.77 -0.10
C ILE A 272 1.94 -7.61 0.83
N HIS A 273 2.87 -6.74 0.38
CA HIS A 273 3.38 -5.63 1.18
C HIS A 273 2.53 -4.35 1.11
N ASN A 274 1.59 -4.28 0.17
CA ASN A 274 0.62 -3.19 0.00
C ASN A 274 -0.65 -3.43 0.82
N ALA A 275 -0.50 -3.88 2.06
CA ALA A 275 -1.56 -4.28 3.00
C ALA A 275 -1.66 -3.29 4.17
N VAL A 276 -2.90 -2.93 4.55
CA VAL A 276 -3.23 -2.07 5.69
C VAL A 276 -4.42 -2.63 6.47
N ALA A 277 -4.62 -2.20 7.74
CA ALA A 277 -5.81 -2.58 8.49
C ALA A 277 -6.51 -1.36 9.13
N THR A 278 -7.84 -1.46 9.27
CA THR A 278 -8.70 -0.45 9.91
C THR A 278 -8.75 -0.54 11.43
N MET A 279 -8.17 -1.58 12.03
CA MET A 279 -8.05 -1.80 13.48
C MET A 279 -9.37 -1.95 14.23
N GLY A 280 -10.34 -2.69 13.65
CA GLY A 280 -11.61 -3.01 14.30
C GLY A 280 -12.58 -1.83 14.41
N THR A 281 -12.50 -0.88 13.50
CA THR A 281 -13.44 0.24 13.36
C THR A 281 -14.05 0.25 11.97
N SER A 282 -15.26 0.80 11.84
CA SER A 282 -15.78 1.15 10.50
C SER A 282 -14.81 2.13 9.83
N VAL A 283 -14.66 1.99 8.52
CA VAL A 283 -13.77 2.87 7.72
C VAL A 283 -14.19 4.32 7.90
N SER A 284 -13.26 5.19 8.28
CA SER A 284 -13.52 6.61 8.48
C SER A 284 -13.26 7.45 7.22
N SER A 285 -13.84 8.64 7.15
CA SER A 285 -13.57 9.59 6.06
C SER A 285 -12.08 9.98 5.96
N ASN A 286 -11.35 10.02 7.08
CA ASN A 286 -9.94 10.35 7.09
C ASN A 286 -9.08 9.19 6.55
N GLN A 287 -9.42 7.95 6.89
CA GLN A 287 -8.79 6.76 6.31
C GLN A 287 -9.02 6.69 4.79
N ILE A 288 -10.25 6.96 4.33
CA ILE A 288 -10.60 7.05 2.91
C ILE A 288 -9.75 8.12 2.20
N LYS A 289 -9.68 9.34 2.76
CA LYS A 289 -8.86 10.43 2.21
C LYS A 289 -7.38 10.07 2.13
N SER A 290 -6.85 9.35 3.12
CA SER A 290 -5.45 8.92 3.14
C SER A 290 -5.15 7.90 2.03
N LEU A 291 -6.04 6.92 1.83
CA LEU A 291 -5.90 5.93 0.77
C LEU A 291 -6.06 6.56 -0.62
N LYS A 292 -7.00 7.50 -0.78
CA LYS A 292 -7.26 8.18 -2.06
C LYS A 292 -6.04 8.93 -2.62
N LYS A 293 -5.16 9.42 -1.73
CA LYS A 293 -3.89 10.06 -2.12
C LYS A 293 -2.86 9.07 -2.71
N SER A 294 -3.05 7.78 -2.51
CA SER A 294 -2.08 6.75 -2.88
C SER A 294 -2.55 5.85 -4.02
N THR A 295 -3.84 5.53 -4.09
CA THR A 295 -4.45 4.67 -5.13
C THR A 295 -5.95 4.89 -5.23
N ASN A 296 -6.54 4.48 -6.35
CA ASN A 296 -7.98 4.35 -6.54
C ASN A 296 -8.46 2.89 -6.49
N ASN A 297 -7.57 1.91 -6.36
CA ASN A 297 -7.89 0.49 -6.43
C ASN A 297 -7.77 -0.15 -5.03
N ILE A 298 -8.83 -0.77 -4.56
CA ILE A 298 -8.93 -1.37 -3.23
C ILE A 298 -9.38 -2.81 -3.34
N VAL A 299 -8.76 -3.68 -2.55
CA VAL A 299 -9.21 -5.06 -2.31
C VAL A 299 -9.56 -5.21 -0.84
N ILE A 300 -10.82 -5.45 -0.53
CA ILE A 300 -11.31 -5.71 0.83
C ILE A 300 -11.12 -7.18 1.17
N CYS A 301 -10.43 -7.46 2.27
CA CYS A 301 -10.11 -8.80 2.75
C CYS A 301 -10.44 -8.89 4.25
N TYR A 302 -11.71 -8.79 4.60
CA TYR A 302 -12.19 -8.88 5.98
C TYR A 302 -12.49 -10.33 6.35
N ASP A 303 -12.74 -10.58 7.64
CA ASP A 303 -13.04 -11.90 8.15
C ASP A 303 -14.23 -12.55 7.45
N GLY A 304 -14.17 -13.85 7.25
CA GLY A 304 -15.21 -14.62 6.54
C GLY A 304 -16.42 -14.96 7.41
N ASP A 305 -16.44 -14.58 8.69
CA ASP A 305 -17.58 -14.75 9.59
C ASP A 305 -18.71 -13.73 9.33
N LEU A 306 -19.85 -13.91 9.96
CA LEU A 306 -21.01 -13.02 9.73
C LEU A 306 -20.71 -11.54 10.10
N PRO A 307 -20.10 -11.22 11.27
CA PRO A 307 -19.69 -9.86 11.59
C PRO A 307 -18.71 -9.25 10.58
N GLY A 308 -17.69 -9.99 10.14
CA GLY A 308 -16.70 -9.55 9.17
C GLY A 308 -17.31 -9.31 7.78
N ILE A 309 -18.23 -10.17 7.32
CA ILE A 309 -18.97 -9.98 6.07
C ILE A 309 -19.80 -8.69 6.13
N GLU A 310 -20.50 -8.43 7.25
CA GLU A 310 -21.28 -7.20 7.41
C GLU A 310 -20.40 -5.94 7.49
N ALA A 311 -19.22 -6.04 8.12
CA ALA A 311 -18.23 -4.98 8.11
C ALA A 311 -17.68 -4.73 6.70
N ALA A 312 -17.39 -5.79 5.94
CA ALA A 312 -16.95 -5.71 4.55
C ALA A 312 -17.99 -5.03 3.65
N LYS A 313 -19.28 -5.40 3.77
CA LYS A 313 -20.38 -4.74 3.02
C LYS A 313 -20.40 -3.23 3.26
N LYS A 314 -20.29 -2.81 4.52
CA LYS A 314 -20.27 -1.37 4.89
C LYS A 314 -19.04 -0.67 4.31
N ALA A 315 -17.85 -1.27 4.42
CA ALA A 315 -16.62 -0.73 3.87
C ALA A 315 -16.68 -0.60 2.34
N ILE A 316 -17.14 -1.64 1.63
CA ILE A 316 -17.32 -1.64 0.17
C ILE A 316 -18.22 -0.47 -0.26
N ILE A 317 -19.38 -0.30 0.39
CA ILE A 317 -20.30 0.81 0.07
C ILE A 317 -19.64 2.17 0.28
N GLN A 318 -18.88 2.35 1.37
CA GLN A 318 -18.19 3.60 1.65
C GLN A 318 -17.11 3.91 0.61
N PHE A 319 -16.32 2.92 0.20
CA PHE A 319 -15.29 3.10 -0.82
C PHE A 319 -15.89 3.33 -2.21
N LEU A 320 -16.97 2.63 -2.58
CA LEU A 320 -17.68 2.88 -3.85
C LEU A 320 -18.26 4.30 -3.91
N LYS A 321 -18.82 4.81 -2.78
CA LYS A 321 -19.29 6.22 -2.69
C LYS A 321 -18.16 7.24 -2.81
N ALA A 322 -16.94 6.86 -2.50
CA ALA A 322 -15.75 7.69 -2.63
C ALA A 322 -15.02 7.47 -3.98
N ASP A 323 -15.70 6.89 -4.96
CA ASP A 323 -15.21 6.64 -6.33
C ASP A 323 -13.93 5.80 -6.38
N PHE A 324 -13.84 4.76 -5.53
CA PHE A 324 -12.81 3.74 -5.66
C PHE A 324 -13.27 2.59 -6.55
N ASN A 325 -12.32 1.99 -7.26
CA ASN A 325 -12.49 0.67 -7.85
C ASN A 325 -12.32 -0.38 -6.76
N VAL A 326 -13.41 -1.01 -6.34
CA VAL A 326 -13.44 -1.92 -5.19
C VAL A 326 -13.56 -3.35 -5.65
N GLN A 327 -12.62 -4.16 -5.21
CA GLN A 327 -12.68 -5.62 -5.25
C GLN A 327 -12.77 -6.16 -3.82
N ALA A 328 -13.19 -7.39 -3.66
CA ALA A 328 -13.25 -8.07 -2.37
C ALA A 328 -12.89 -9.54 -2.51
N VAL A 329 -12.33 -10.10 -1.45
CA VAL A 329 -12.08 -11.54 -1.30
C VAL A 329 -13.00 -12.06 -0.20
N LEU A 330 -13.73 -13.12 -0.49
CA LEU A 330 -14.55 -13.82 0.49
C LEU A 330 -13.73 -15.00 1.05
N LEU A 331 -13.34 -14.91 2.31
CA LEU A 331 -12.63 -16.00 2.96
C LEU A 331 -13.60 -17.17 3.23
N PRO A 332 -13.18 -18.41 2.95
CA PRO A 332 -14.01 -19.59 3.19
C PRO A 332 -14.07 -19.95 4.68
N ASP A 333 -15.06 -20.75 5.04
CA ASP A 333 -15.23 -21.41 6.36
C ASP A 333 -15.32 -20.44 7.56
N GLY A 334 -15.65 -19.18 7.33
CA GLY A 334 -15.72 -18.17 8.40
C GLY A 334 -14.37 -17.84 9.04
N SER A 335 -13.26 -18.14 8.35
CA SER A 335 -11.90 -17.88 8.84
C SER A 335 -11.50 -16.42 8.67
N ASP A 336 -10.57 -15.95 9.52
CA ASP A 336 -9.79 -14.75 9.26
C ASP A 336 -8.54 -15.09 8.39
N PRO A 337 -7.86 -14.09 7.79
CA PRO A 337 -6.66 -14.33 6.98
C PRO A 337 -5.51 -15.02 7.74
N ASP A 338 -5.28 -14.69 9.02
CA ASP A 338 -4.24 -15.31 9.86
C ASP A 338 -4.56 -16.77 10.16
N ASP A 339 -5.82 -17.10 10.48
CA ASP A 339 -6.27 -18.46 10.71
C ASP A 339 -6.23 -19.29 9.41
N TYR A 340 -6.63 -18.70 8.27
CA TYR A 340 -6.55 -19.35 6.97
C TYR A 340 -5.08 -19.67 6.59
N LEU A 341 -4.19 -18.71 6.80
CA LEU A 341 -2.75 -18.90 6.59
C LEU A 341 -2.18 -20.05 7.44
N ASN A 342 -2.52 -20.07 8.73
CA ASN A 342 -2.02 -21.10 9.65
C ASN A 342 -2.55 -22.50 9.32
N LYS A 343 -3.75 -22.60 8.73
CA LYS A 343 -4.39 -23.87 8.36
C LYS A 343 -3.93 -24.39 7.00
N TYR A 344 -3.76 -23.50 6.01
CA TYR A 344 -3.56 -23.91 4.62
C TYR A 344 -2.20 -23.51 4.02
N GLY A 345 -1.43 -22.67 4.70
CA GLY A 345 -0.10 -22.21 4.28
C GLY A 345 -0.10 -20.94 3.40
N GLU A 346 1.10 -20.42 3.17
CA GLU A 346 1.33 -19.11 2.52
C GLU A 346 0.88 -19.11 1.06
N ASP A 347 1.22 -20.14 0.28
CA ASP A 347 0.85 -20.26 -1.14
C ASP A 347 -0.68 -20.23 -1.34
N LYS A 348 -1.44 -20.84 -0.41
CA LYS A 348 -2.90 -20.90 -0.50
C LYS A 348 -3.53 -19.56 -0.19
N LEU A 349 -3.04 -18.86 0.83
CA LEU A 349 -3.53 -17.52 1.14
C LEU A 349 -3.15 -16.53 0.03
N GLU A 350 -1.91 -16.55 -0.45
CA GLU A 350 -1.49 -15.70 -1.57
C GLU A 350 -2.37 -15.90 -2.79
N ASN A 351 -2.60 -17.16 -3.18
CA ASN A 351 -3.47 -17.48 -4.31
C ASN A 351 -4.91 -16.99 -4.10
N LEU A 352 -5.47 -17.16 -2.90
CA LEU A 352 -6.80 -16.68 -2.56
C LEU A 352 -6.88 -15.16 -2.69
N LEU A 353 -5.93 -14.44 -2.10
CA LEU A 353 -5.92 -12.97 -2.10
C LEU A 353 -5.72 -12.38 -3.51
N LEU A 354 -4.89 -13.01 -4.35
CA LEU A 354 -4.55 -12.49 -5.68
C LEU A 354 -5.52 -12.94 -6.77
N ASN A 355 -6.05 -14.17 -6.70
CA ASN A 355 -6.76 -14.79 -7.82
C ASN A 355 -8.25 -15.04 -7.57
N SER A 356 -8.76 -14.83 -6.33
CA SER A 356 -10.17 -15.03 -6.00
C SER A 356 -10.92 -13.73 -5.73
N GLN A 357 -10.43 -12.63 -6.28
CA GLN A 357 -11.04 -11.31 -6.14
C GLN A 357 -12.30 -11.23 -7.01
N ILE A 358 -13.38 -10.74 -6.42
CA ILE A 358 -14.62 -10.40 -7.12
C ILE A 358 -14.90 -8.90 -7.00
N SER A 359 -15.69 -8.34 -7.92
CA SER A 359 -16.05 -6.93 -7.81
C SER A 359 -16.81 -6.66 -6.50
N GLY A 360 -16.62 -5.47 -5.91
CA GLY A 360 -17.38 -5.08 -4.72
C GLY A 360 -18.89 -5.17 -4.94
N TYR A 361 -19.37 -4.92 -6.15
CA TYR A 361 -20.78 -5.08 -6.53
C TYR A 361 -21.22 -6.56 -6.46
N ASP A 362 -20.43 -7.47 -7.02
CA ASP A 362 -20.74 -8.90 -6.97
C ASP A 362 -20.64 -9.44 -5.54
N PHE A 363 -19.69 -8.96 -4.72
CA PHE A 363 -19.60 -9.32 -3.30
C PHE A 363 -20.88 -8.95 -2.54
N LEU A 364 -21.37 -7.73 -2.73
CA LEU A 364 -22.62 -7.26 -2.10
C LEU A 364 -23.82 -8.11 -2.53
N TYR A 365 -23.90 -8.44 -3.81
CA TYR A 365 -24.97 -9.27 -4.35
C TYR A 365 -24.92 -10.71 -3.81
N GLU A 366 -23.78 -11.37 -3.95
CA GLU A 366 -23.60 -12.79 -3.60
C GLU A 366 -23.77 -13.02 -2.08
N THR A 367 -23.31 -12.07 -1.26
CA THR A 367 -23.52 -12.17 0.19
C THR A 367 -24.98 -11.95 0.61
N ALA A 368 -25.73 -11.10 -0.09
CA ALA A 368 -27.18 -10.97 0.12
C ALA A 368 -27.92 -12.22 -0.33
N LYS A 369 -27.50 -12.83 -1.45
CA LYS A 369 -28.11 -14.05 -2.01
C LYS A 369 -27.94 -15.28 -1.13
N LYS A 370 -26.89 -15.37 -0.32
CA LYS A 370 -26.65 -16.52 0.56
C LYS A 370 -27.79 -16.81 1.54
N GLU A 371 -28.56 -15.79 1.90
CA GLU A 371 -29.71 -15.91 2.80
C GLU A 371 -31.04 -16.17 2.06
N LEU A 372 -31.03 -16.28 0.72
CA LEU A 372 -32.22 -16.44 -0.09
C LEU A 372 -32.75 -17.87 -0.01
N ASP A 373 -34.01 -17.99 0.46
CA ASP A 373 -34.81 -19.21 0.37
C ASP A 373 -36.00 -18.94 -0.58
N LEU A 374 -35.92 -19.50 -1.77
CA LEU A 374 -36.97 -19.34 -2.81
C LEU A 374 -38.31 -19.95 -2.42
N SER A 375 -38.34 -20.89 -1.47
CA SER A 375 -39.61 -21.49 -0.96
C SER A 375 -40.33 -20.54 0.02
N ASN A 376 -39.64 -19.53 0.55
CA ASN A 376 -40.17 -18.59 1.53
C ASN A 376 -40.36 -17.20 0.92
N LEU A 377 -41.60 -16.79 0.66
CA LEU A 377 -41.93 -15.50 0.08
C LEU A 377 -41.35 -14.31 0.89
N SER A 378 -41.27 -14.41 2.22
CA SER A 378 -40.67 -13.36 3.05
C SER A 378 -39.18 -13.25 2.82
N SER A 379 -38.48 -14.37 2.56
CA SER A 379 -37.05 -14.38 2.21
C SER A 379 -36.83 -13.75 0.83
N VAL A 380 -37.68 -14.07 -0.15
CA VAL A 380 -37.64 -13.50 -1.50
C VAL A 380 -37.85 -11.98 -1.44
N GLU A 381 -38.85 -11.51 -0.70
CA GLU A 381 -39.09 -10.07 -0.53
C GLU A 381 -37.95 -9.36 0.20
N LYS A 382 -37.39 -9.97 1.25
CA LYS A 382 -36.22 -9.44 1.95
C LYS A 382 -35.03 -9.26 0.99
N PHE A 383 -34.69 -10.33 0.26
CA PHE A 383 -33.58 -10.30 -0.69
C PHE A 383 -33.79 -9.22 -1.77
N LYS A 384 -34.96 -9.16 -2.41
CA LYS A 384 -35.34 -8.14 -3.38
C LYS A 384 -35.11 -6.74 -2.81
N ASN A 385 -35.64 -6.48 -1.59
CA ASN A 385 -35.53 -5.19 -0.95
C ASN A 385 -34.08 -4.81 -0.57
N ASP A 386 -33.25 -5.77 -0.17
CA ASP A 386 -31.85 -5.54 0.12
C ASP A 386 -31.08 -5.19 -1.16
N ILE A 387 -31.35 -5.87 -2.28
CA ILE A 387 -30.77 -5.48 -3.58
C ILE A 387 -31.27 -4.08 -4.01
N PHE A 388 -32.54 -3.76 -3.81
CA PHE A 388 -33.08 -2.43 -4.13
C PHE A 388 -32.41 -1.31 -3.30
N LYS A 389 -32.11 -1.55 -2.02
CA LYS A 389 -31.29 -0.62 -1.21
C LYS A 389 -29.90 -0.43 -1.80
N LEU A 390 -29.25 -1.51 -2.27
CA LEU A 390 -27.95 -1.42 -2.92
C LEU A 390 -28.00 -0.56 -4.19
N LEU A 391 -29.02 -0.75 -5.04
CA LEU A 391 -29.23 0.06 -6.24
C LEU A 391 -29.35 1.55 -5.92
N GLY A 392 -29.95 1.90 -4.78
CA GLY A 392 -30.04 3.28 -4.31
C GLY A 392 -28.69 3.93 -3.98
N TYR A 393 -27.64 3.15 -3.74
CA TYR A 393 -26.30 3.69 -3.49
C TYR A 393 -25.51 4.00 -4.78
N PHE A 394 -25.93 3.46 -5.93
CA PHE A 394 -25.16 3.53 -7.16
C PHE A 394 -25.85 4.44 -8.20
N ASN A 395 -25.17 5.50 -8.61
CA ASN A 395 -25.64 6.44 -9.65
C ASN A 395 -25.29 5.94 -11.08
N SER A 396 -25.42 4.65 -11.35
CA SER A 396 -25.07 4.06 -12.64
C SER A 396 -26.19 3.21 -13.19
N ASN A 397 -26.83 3.69 -14.26
CA ASN A 397 -27.88 2.93 -14.94
C ASN A 397 -27.41 1.56 -15.46
N THR A 398 -26.16 1.48 -15.92
CA THR A 398 -25.56 0.23 -16.42
C THR A 398 -25.40 -0.80 -15.29
N ILE A 399 -24.92 -0.36 -14.11
CA ILE A 399 -24.81 -1.23 -12.94
C ILE A 399 -26.20 -1.67 -12.48
N ASN A 400 -27.13 -0.73 -12.39
CA ASN A 400 -28.50 -1.02 -11.98
C ASN A 400 -29.15 -2.03 -12.92
N GLU A 401 -29.00 -1.87 -14.23
CA GLU A 401 -29.53 -2.82 -15.23
C GLU A 401 -28.94 -4.22 -15.03
N ARG A 402 -27.64 -4.33 -14.80
CA ARG A 402 -26.99 -5.62 -14.54
C ARG A 402 -27.53 -6.30 -13.27
N PHE A 403 -27.79 -5.52 -12.21
CA PHE A 403 -28.42 -6.05 -10.99
C PHE A 403 -29.86 -6.51 -11.24
N PHE A 404 -30.66 -5.75 -11.99
CA PHE A 404 -32.02 -6.16 -12.35
C PHE A 404 -32.03 -7.46 -13.16
N LEU A 405 -31.12 -7.63 -14.12
CA LEU A 405 -31.00 -8.86 -14.91
C LEU A 405 -30.64 -10.06 -14.02
N LYS A 406 -29.67 -9.89 -13.11
CA LYS A 406 -29.25 -10.93 -12.16
C LYS A 406 -30.43 -11.31 -11.22
N LEU A 407 -31.09 -10.30 -10.65
CA LEU A 407 -32.19 -10.48 -9.73
C LEU A 407 -33.42 -11.15 -10.41
N ALA A 408 -33.73 -10.76 -11.64
CA ALA A 408 -34.78 -11.36 -12.45
C ALA A 408 -34.54 -12.86 -12.70
N GLY A 409 -33.30 -13.23 -13.03
CA GLY A 409 -32.88 -14.62 -13.20
C GLY A 409 -32.99 -15.43 -11.90
N ASP A 410 -32.50 -14.88 -10.78
CA ASP A 410 -32.47 -15.55 -9.49
C ASP A 410 -33.89 -15.73 -8.88
N LEU A 411 -34.79 -14.77 -9.07
CA LEU A 411 -36.17 -14.81 -8.57
C LEU A 411 -37.15 -15.40 -9.59
N THR A 412 -36.72 -15.69 -10.81
CA THR A 412 -37.57 -16.19 -11.92
C THR A 412 -38.76 -15.26 -12.20
N VAL A 413 -38.48 -13.96 -12.26
CA VAL A 413 -39.49 -12.90 -12.54
C VAL A 413 -38.98 -12.02 -13.72
N SER A 414 -39.88 -11.20 -14.30
CA SER A 414 -39.48 -10.29 -15.37
C SER A 414 -38.70 -9.07 -14.83
N VAL A 415 -37.77 -8.55 -15.61
CA VAL A 415 -37.03 -7.32 -15.30
C VAL A 415 -37.95 -6.11 -15.18
N GLU A 416 -39.00 -6.08 -16.02
CA GLU A 416 -40.01 -5.03 -16.03
C GLU A 416 -40.75 -4.96 -14.70
N SER A 417 -41.16 -6.12 -14.15
CA SER A 417 -41.81 -6.21 -12.83
C SER A 417 -40.92 -5.64 -11.72
N LEU A 418 -39.64 -6.01 -11.71
CA LEU A 418 -38.67 -5.50 -10.72
C LEU A 418 -38.45 -4.00 -10.85
N LYS A 419 -38.39 -3.46 -12.08
CA LYS A 419 -38.26 -2.02 -12.30
C LYS A 419 -39.48 -1.24 -11.84
N LEU A 420 -40.70 -1.80 -12.03
CA LEU A 420 -41.93 -1.23 -11.51
C LEU A 420 -41.94 -1.22 -9.98
N ASP A 421 -41.60 -2.34 -9.36
CA ASP A 421 -41.48 -2.44 -7.90
C ASP A 421 -40.47 -1.45 -7.33
N TYR A 422 -39.30 -1.33 -7.96
CA TYR A 422 -38.26 -0.37 -7.57
C TYR A 422 -38.70 1.08 -7.73
N GLY A 423 -39.42 1.40 -8.80
CA GLY A 423 -39.99 2.73 -9.06
C GLY A 423 -41.05 3.17 -8.07
N ASN A 424 -41.79 2.20 -7.51
CA ASN A 424 -42.87 2.43 -6.53
C ASN A 424 -42.35 2.52 -5.08
N GLN A 425 -41.07 2.18 -4.82
CA GLN A 425 -40.50 2.35 -3.48
C GLN A 425 -40.26 3.82 -3.17
N PRO A 426 -40.45 4.26 -1.93
CA PRO A 426 -40.03 5.58 -1.50
C PRO A 426 -38.51 5.63 -1.72
N LYS A 427 -38.06 6.49 -2.65
CA LYS A 427 -36.62 6.70 -2.87
C LYS A 427 -36.01 7.10 -1.54
N PRO A 428 -34.98 6.41 -1.05
CA PRO A 428 -34.32 6.84 0.16
C PRO A 428 -33.84 8.28 -0.10
N VAL A 429 -34.35 9.23 0.70
CA VAL A 429 -33.86 10.59 0.72
C VAL A 429 -32.47 10.49 1.32
N PHE A 430 -31.47 10.34 0.47
CA PHE A 430 -30.10 10.53 0.89
C PHE A 430 -29.95 12.01 1.12
N ASN A 431 -30.07 12.44 2.37
CA ASN A 431 -29.38 13.64 2.79
C ASN A 431 -27.94 13.37 2.37
N GLN A 432 -27.47 14.10 1.37
CA GLN A 432 -26.03 14.28 1.20
C GLN A 432 -25.56 14.72 2.57
N VAL A 433 -24.98 13.79 3.32
CA VAL A 433 -24.25 14.14 4.53
C VAL A 433 -23.13 14.99 4.00
N SER A 434 -23.40 16.30 4.00
CA SER A 434 -22.34 17.28 3.83
C SER A 434 -21.29 16.89 4.86
N VAL A 435 -20.05 16.81 4.44
CA VAL A 435 -18.87 16.42 5.23
C VAL A 435 -18.58 17.46 6.33
N SER A 436 -19.62 18.13 6.87
CA SER A 436 -19.53 19.27 7.80
C SER A 436 -19.91 19.00 9.25
N ASP A 437 -20.44 17.81 9.61
CA ASP A 437 -20.95 17.59 10.97
C ASP A 437 -20.29 16.40 11.69
N TYR A 438 -18.98 16.45 11.84
CA TYR A 438 -18.29 15.86 12.98
C TYR A 438 -17.25 16.87 13.45
N ASP A 439 -17.29 17.23 14.72
CA ASP A 439 -16.35 18.11 15.41
C ASP A 439 -14.90 17.73 15.05
N TYR A 440 -14.40 18.43 14.03
CA TYR A 440 -13.03 18.41 13.59
C TYR A 440 -12.22 19.27 14.56
N VAL A 441 -11.58 18.62 15.53
CA VAL A 441 -10.34 19.18 16.06
C VAL A 441 -9.26 18.79 15.06
N PRO A 442 -8.75 19.72 14.25
CA PRO A 442 -7.73 19.39 13.27
C PRO A 442 -6.51 18.83 13.98
N PRO A 443 -5.92 17.72 13.50
CA PRO A 443 -4.48 17.60 13.63
C PRO A 443 -3.98 18.87 12.98
N LEU A 444 -3.10 19.64 13.65
CA LEU A 444 -2.55 20.91 13.16
C LEU A 444 -2.60 20.97 11.64
N ASP A 445 -3.55 21.74 11.12
CA ASP A 445 -3.72 21.92 9.69
C ASP A 445 -2.40 22.47 9.14
N LEU A 446 -1.63 21.56 8.59
CA LEU A 446 -0.70 21.94 7.55
C LEU A 446 -1.61 22.47 6.42
N PRO A 447 -1.47 23.72 5.98
CA PRO A 447 -2.35 24.32 5.01
C PRO A 447 -2.52 23.37 3.84
N GLY A 448 -3.78 22.99 3.59
CA GLY A 448 -4.15 22.11 2.51
C GLY A 448 -3.72 22.74 1.19
N PHE A 449 -2.89 22.05 0.45
CA PHE A 449 -2.65 22.37 -0.95
C PHE A 449 -3.94 22.10 -1.72
N THR A 450 -4.74 23.13 -1.92
CA THR A 450 -5.62 23.22 -3.07
C THR A 450 -4.73 23.60 -4.25
N VAL A 451 -4.29 22.62 -5.00
CA VAL A 451 -3.69 22.89 -6.31
C VAL A 451 -4.85 23.04 -7.28
N ASP A 452 -5.39 24.26 -7.37
CA ASP A 452 -6.11 24.71 -8.54
C ASP A 452 -5.10 24.99 -9.64
N THR A 453 -4.79 23.97 -10.41
CA THR A 453 -4.23 24.14 -11.75
C THR A 453 -5.00 23.22 -12.71
N PRO A 454 -5.49 23.77 -13.82
CA PRO A 454 -6.11 22.98 -14.85
C PRO A 454 -4.99 22.20 -15.56
N PHE A 455 -4.79 20.97 -15.18
CA PHE A 455 -4.01 20.02 -15.96
C PHE A 455 -4.96 19.01 -16.59
N ASP A 456 -5.36 19.33 -17.81
CA ASP A 456 -5.78 18.38 -18.84
C ASP A 456 -4.56 17.53 -19.26
N GLU A 457 -4.14 16.61 -18.42
CA GLU A 457 -3.35 15.44 -18.81
C GLU A 457 -3.81 14.25 -17.99
N LYS A 458 -4.47 13.31 -18.66
CA LYS A 458 -4.80 11.99 -18.13
C LYS A 458 -3.57 11.39 -17.43
N PRO A 459 -3.69 10.82 -16.22
CA PRO A 459 -2.56 10.21 -15.54
C PRO A 459 -2.02 9.07 -16.42
N LYS A 460 -0.78 9.19 -16.86
CA LYS A 460 -0.05 8.12 -17.52
C LYS A 460 0.15 7.02 -16.50
N HIS A 461 -0.53 5.89 -16.66
CA HIS A 461 -0.25 4.67 -15.95
C HIS A 461 1.24 4.34 -16.06
N HIS A 462 1.96 4.30 -14.96
CA HIS A 462 3.34 3.79 -14.93
C HIS A 462 3.30 2.26 -15.04
N VAL A 463 3.12 1.77 -16.24
CA VAL A 463 3.34 0.36 -16.55
C VAL A 463 4.84 0.08 -16.42
N LEU A 464 5.21 -1.01 -15.75
CA LEU A 464 6.61 -1.40 -15.57
C LEU A 464 7.35 -1.39 -16.92
N ARG A 465 8.58 -0.87 -16.96
CA ARG A 465 9.36 -0.62 -18.18
C ARG A 465 9.41 -1.82 -19.13
N TYR A 466 9.57 -3.03 -18.59
CA TYR A 466 9.62 -4.27 -19.38
C TYR A 466 8.25 -4.71 -19.91
N VAL A 467 7.15 -4.40 -19.21
CA VAL A 467 5.77 -4.66 -19.68
C VAL A 467 5.44 -3.72 -20.85
N ASN A 468 5.78 -2.43 -20.73
CA ASN A 468 5.65 -1.48 -21.83
C ASN A 468 6.52 -1.87 -23.02
N ALA A 469 7.75 -2.31 -22.79
CA ALA A 469 8.64 -2.80 -23.83
C ALA A 469 8.03 -4.02 -24.55
N SER A 470 7.44 -4.97 -23.82
CA SER A 470 6.75 -6.12 -24.38
C SER A 470 5.55 -5.71 -25.23
N LYS A 471 4.70 -4.79 -24.74
CA LYS A 471 3.55 -4.27 -25.48
C LYS A 471 3.98 -3.55 -26.77
N GLN A 472 5.05 -2.76 -26.72
CA GLN A 472 5.59 -2.10 -27.92
C GLN A 472 6.11 -3.10 -28.95
N LEU A 473 6.84 -4.15 -28.51
CA LEU A 473 7.31 -5.19 -29.43
C LEU A 473 6.16 -5.96 -30.07
N ILE A 474 5.09 -6.26 -29.31
CA ILE A 474 3.87 -6.89 -29.85
C ILE A 474 3.23 -5.98 -30.92
N LYS A 475 3.10 -4.68 -30.65
CA LYS A 475 2.55 -3.73 -31.61
C LYS A 475 3.38 -3.66 -32.88
N ILE A 476 4.71 -3.58 -32.77
CA ILE A 476 5.63 -3.55 -33.90
C ILE A 476 5.55 -4.87 -34.69
N ALA A 477 5.55 -6.01 -34.02
CA ALA A 477 5.43 -7.31 -34.64
C ALA A 477 4.09 -7.48 -35.39
N TYR A 478 2.99 -6.98 -34.83
CA TYR A 478 1.67 -7.03 -35.46
C TYR A 478 1.60 -6.28 -36.78
N HIS A 479 2.24 -5.11 -36.87
CA HIS A 479 2.15 -4.25 -38.06
C HIS A 479 3.13 -4.59 -39.19
N SER A 480 4.16 -5.43 -38.94
CA SER A 480 5.19 -5.69 -39.95
C SER A 480 5.82 -7.07 -39.83
N LYS A 481 5.66 -7.91 -40.88
CA LYS A 481 6.32 -9.21 -40.99
C LYS A 481 7.85 -9.09 -40.87
N LYS A 482 8.46 -8.04 -41.43
CA LYS A 482 9.90 -7.79 -41.35
C LYS A 482 10.34 -7.61 -39.91
N TYR A 483 9.67 -6.75 -39.16
CA TYR A 483 10.01 -6.50 -37.76
C TYR A 483 9.62 -7.65 -36.85
N CYS A 484 8.55 -8.38 -37.17
CA CYS A 484 8.14 -9.60 -36.49
C CYS A 484 9.28 -10.64 -36.43
N ASN A 485 9.91 -10.90 -37.57
CA ASN A 485 11.04 -11.83 -37.69
C ASN A 485 12.26 -11.35 -36.87
N ILE A 486 12.60 -10.05 -36.94
CA ILE A 486 13.70 -9.45 -36.19
C ILE A 486 13.45 -9.57 -34.66
N ILE A 487 12.22 -9.32 -34.23
CA ILE A 487 11.84 -9.44 -32.82
C ILE A 487 11.95 -10.90 -32.35
N LYS A 488 11.46 -11.83 -33.14
CA LYS A 488 11.55 -13.26 -32.86
C LYS A 488 13.01 -13.72 -32.66
N ASP A 489 13.91 -13.31 -33.55
CA ASP A 489 15.33 -13.67 -33.47
C ASP A 489 16.04 -13.07 -32.26
N LYS A 490 15.68 -11.82 -31.89
CA LYS A 490 16.30 -11.10 -30.76
C LYS A 490 15.74 -11.52 -29.38
N LEU A 491 14.45 -11.79 -29.29
CA LEU A 491 13.79 -12.16 -28.03
C LEU A 491 13.98 -13.62 -27.67
N LYS A 492 14.04 -14.51 -28.67
CA LYS A 492 14.05 -15.98 -28.49
C LYS A 492 12.88 -16.42 -27.60
N ASP A 493 13.16 -17.16 -26.51
CA ASP A 493 12.14 -17.68 -25.58
C ASP A 493 11.89 -16.76 -24.35
N ARG A 494 12.29 -15.48 -24.42
CA ARG A 494 12.17 -14.55 -23.30
C ARG A 494 10.88 -13.73 -23.38
N HIS A 495 9.99 -13.96 -22.41
CA HIS A 495 8.66 -13.32 -22.38
C HIS A 495 8.35 -12.75 -21.00
N VAL A 496 7.64 -11.64 -20.95
CA VAL A 496 7.29 -10.94 -19.70
C VAL A 496 6.28 -11.75 -18.89
N ASP A 497 5.26 -12.29 -19.56
CA ASP A 497 4.24 -13.14 -18.96
C ASP A 497 3.63 -14.09 -20.00
N LYS A 498 2.77 -15.00 -19.55
CA LYS A 498 2.15 -16.04 -20.40
C LYS A 498 1.25 -15.47 -21.48
N LEU A 499 0.52 -14.36 -21.21
CA LEU A 499 -0.46 -13.81 -22.14
C LEU A 499 0.23 -13.02 -23.27
N HIS A 500 1.26 -12.23 -22.95
CA HIS A 500 2.10 -11.54 -23.93
C HIS A 500 2.84 -12.55 -24.82
N ASN A 501 3.32 -13.63 -24.24
CA ASN A 501 3.96 -14.73 -24.99
C ASN A 501 2.98 -15.36 -25.96
N SER A 502 1.81 -15.79 -25.50
CA SER A 502 0.80 -16.42 -26.34
C SER A 502 0.44 -15.55 -27.53
N LEU A 503 0.22 -14.25 -27.31
CA LEU A 503 -0.11 -13.30 -28.38
C LEU A 503 1.05 -13.14 -29.39
N LEU A 504 2.31 -13.06 -28.93
CA LEU A 504 3.48 -13.00 -29.81
C LEU A 504 3.63 -14.27 -30.66
N VAL A 505 3.49 -15.44 -30.05
CA VAL A 505 3.56 -16.73 -30.76
C VAL A 505 2.48 -16.80 -31.84
N GLN A 506 1.25 -16.37 -31.56
CA GLN A 506 0.17 -16.32 -32.53
C GLN A 506 0.46 -15.36 -33.70
N ILE A 507 1.10 -14.21 -33.43
CA ILE A 507 1.54 -13.29 -34.49
C ILE A 507 2.64 -13.95 -35.34
N TYR A 508 3.60 -14.65 -34.73
CA TYR A 508 4.65 -15.37 -35.46
C TYR A 508 4.06 -16.48 -36.35
N GLU A 509 3.12 -17.25 -35.84
CA GLU A 509 2.45 -18.32 -36.59
C GLU A 509 1.60 -17.77 -37.73
N TYR A 510 0.95 -16.63 -37.53
CA TYR A 510 0.17 -15.98 -38.56
C TYR A 510 1.05 -15.53 -39.74
N TYR A 511 2.18 -14.87 -39.46
CA TYR A 511 3.12 -14.41 -40.49
C TYR A 511 3.93 -15.54 -41.15
N ASN A 512 3.99 -16.72 -40.56
CA ASN A 512 4.54 -17.90 -41.26
C ASN A 512 3.65 -18.37 -42.41
N LYS A 513 2.34 -18.06 -42.37
CA LYS A 513 1.35 -18.48 -43.39
C LYS A 513 0.87 -17.34 -44.28
N ASN A 514 1.11 -16.09 -43.90
CA ASN A 514 0.60 -14.90 -44.57
C ASN A 514 1.71 -13.83 -44.69
N ASP A 515 1.64 -13.00 -45.72
CA ASP A 515 2.61 -11.90 -45.90
C ASP A 515 2.13 -10.58 -45.29
N GLU A 516 0.81 -10.40 -45.17
CA GLU A 516 0.19 -9.20 -44.62
C GLU A 516 -0.78 -9.56 -43.48
N MET A 517 -0.95 -8.64 -42.53
CA MET A 517 -1.86 -8.81 -41.42
C MET A 517 -3.29 -8.45 -41.81
N ASN A 518 -4.19 -9.44 -41.77
CA ASN A 518 -5.62 -9.20 -41.82
C ASN A 518 -6.21 -9.23 -40.41
N SER A 519 -6.64 -8.07 -39.92
CA SER A 519 -7.08 -7.89 -38.53
C SER A 519 -8.24 -8.79 -38.13
N GLU A 520 -9.25 -8.93 -38.98
CA GLU A 520 -10.45 -9.73 -38.70
C GLU A 520 -10.11 -11.23 -38.64
N ARG A 521 -9.35 -11.73 -39.59
CA ARG A 521 -8.92 -13.14 -39.63
C ARG A 521 -8.00 -13.47 -38.47
N PHE A 522 -7.10 -12.56 -38.12
CA PHE A 522 -6.19 -12.79 -36.99
C PHE A 522 -6.95 -12.77 -35.65
N GLN A 523 -7.83 -11.79 -35.41
CA GLN A 523 -8.60 -11.71 -34.16
C GLN A 523 -9.53 -12.92 -34.01
N ALA A 524 -10.02 -13.53 -35.06
CA ALA A 524 -10.83 -14.74 -35.02
C ALA A 524 -10.06 -16.00 -34.48
N THR A 525 -8.72 -15.95 -34.46
CA THR A 525 -7.88 -17.05 -33.96
C THR A 525 -7.53 -16.87 -32.48
N LEU A 526 -7.79 -15.71 -31.89
CA LEU A 526 -7.41 -15.34 -30.54
C LEU A 526 -8.48 -15.69 -29.50
N SER A 527 -8.04 -15.99 -28.28
CA SER A 527 -8.91 -16.08 -27.11
C SER A 527 -9.45 -14.69 -26.72
N THR A 528 -10.51 -14.63 -25.95
CA THR A 528 -11.12 -13.39 -25.47
C THR A 528 -10.11 -12.47 -24.78
N ASN A 529 -9.23 -13.02 -23.92
CA ASN A 529 -8.22 -12.26 -23.21
C ASN A 529 -7.13 -11.70 -24.12
N GLU A 530 -6.73 -12.45 -25.15
CA GLU A 530 -5.77 -12.02 -26.17
C GLU A 530 -6.34 -10.90 -27.05
N VAL A 531 -7.62 -10.97 -27.37
CA VAL A 531 -8.32 -9.88 -28.12
C VAL A 531 -8.34 -8.60 -27.29
N TYR A 532 -8.62 -8.66 -26.00
CA TYR A 532 -8.60 -7.48 -25.12
C TYR A 532 -7.17 -6.89 -25.01
N LEU A 533 -6.17 -7.74 -24.81
CA LEU A 533 -4.77 -7.32 -24.75
C LEU A 533 -4.34 -6.68 -26.07
N LEU A 534 -4.67 -7.30 -27.22
CA LEU A 534 -4.32 -6.76 -28.53
C LEU A 534 -4.96 -5.38 -28.75
N LYS A 535 -6.24 -5.18 -28.40
CA LYS A 535 -6.92 -3.89 -28.51
C LYS A 535 -6.24 -2.82 -27.65
N ASP A 536 -5.88 -3.15 -26.42
CA ASP A 536 -5.13 -2.25 -25.52
C ASP A 536 -3.78 -1.84 -26.14
N ILE A 537 -3.04 -2.81 -26.68
CA ILE A 537 -1.74 -2.59 -27.33
C ILE A 537 -1.87 -1.72 -28.60
N LEU A 538 -2.87 -1.98 -29.44
CA LEU A 538 -3.06 -1.21 -30.68
C LEU A 538 -3.45 0.25 -30.39
N ASN A 539 -4.14 0.52 -29.29
CA ASN A 539 -4.51 1.86 -28.84
C ASN A 539 -3.38 2.65 -28.17
N MET A 540 -2.19 2.04 -27.94
CA MET A 540 -1.04 2.77 -27.39
C MET A 540 -0.59 3.87 -28.36
N GLY A 541 -0.17 5.02 -27.82
CA GLY A 541 0.26 6.20 -28.57
C GLY A 541 1.60 6.05 -29.34
N PHE A 542 2.13 4.83 -29.52
CA PHE A 542 3.36 4.58 -30.27
C PHE A 542 3.05 4.41 -31.78
N ASP A 543 3.67 5.25 -32.63
CA ASP A 543 3.54 5.15 -34.09
C ASP A 543 4.62 4.23 -34.68
N VAL A 544 4.20 3.07 -35.18
CA VAL A 544 5.10 2.07 -35.79
C VAL A 544 5.75 2.61 -37.10
N ASN A 545 5.09 3.52 -37.82
CA ASN A 545 5.62 4.11 -39.05
C ASN A 545 6.82 5.03 -38.79
N SER A 546 6.95 5.53 -37.54
CA SER A 546 8.10 6.36 -37.12
C SER A 546 9.42 5.62 -37.13
N LEU A 547 9.42 4.28 -37.17
CA LEU A 547 10.63 3.45 -37.13
C LEU A 547 11.54 3.61 -38.34
N LYS A 548 11.00 3.94 -39.54
CA LYS A 548 11.76 4.23 -40.79
C LYS A 548 13.05 3.42 -40.99
N ASN A 549 13.06 2.12 -40.64
CA ASN A 549 14.22 1.21 -40.61
C ASN A 549 15.21 1.44 -39.42
N ASP A 550 14.92 2.28 -38.46
CA ASP A 550 15.70 2.39 -37.23
C ASP A 550 15.34 1.24 -36.26
N LEU A 551 16.30 0.38 -35.94
CA LEU A 551 16.10 -0.77 -35.05
C LEU A 551 16.34 -0.40 -33.57
N LYS A 552 16.81 0.82 -33.28
CA LYS A 552 17.07 1.27 -31.90
C LYS A 552 15.89 1.06 -30.95
N PRO A 553 14.63 1.41 -31.27
CA PRO A 553 13.51 1.20 -30.37
C PRO A 553 13.25 -0.28 -30.07
N ILE A 554 13.48 -1.17 -31.03
CA ILE A 554 13.38 -2.62 -30.83
C ILE A 554 14.48 -3.09 -29.89
N ASP A 555 15.71 -2.64 -30.09
CA ASP A 555 16.87 -3.01 -29.28
C ASP A 555 16.71 -2.54 -27.82
N GLU A 556 16.20 -1.34 -27.60
CA GLU A 556 15.90 -0.80 -26.26
C GLU A 556 14.81 -1.61 -25.54
N CYS A 557 13.75 -2.01 -26.25
CA CYS A 557 12.72 -2.87 -25.69
C CYS A 557 13.25 -4.28 -25.36
N VAL A 558 14.03 -4.88 -26.25
CA VAL A 558 14.67 -6.18 -26.02
C VAL A 558 15.65 -6.11 -24.83
N LEU A 559 16.41 -5.02 -24.70
CA LEU A 559 17.30 -4.80 -23.57
C LEU A 559 16.52 -4.71 -22.25
N ALA A 560 15.39 -4.00 -22.22
CA ALA A 560 14.55 -3.89 -21.03
C ALA A 560 14.02 -5.26 -20.56
N ILE A 561 13.61 -6.13 -21.50
CA ILE A 561 13.16 -7.49 -21.20
C ILE A 561 14.35 -8.38 -20.74
N ASN A 562 15.52 -8.24 -21.35
CA ASN A 562 16.71 -8.98 -20.97
C ASN A 562 17.22 -8.64 -19.57
N LEU A 563 17.09 -7.37 -19.15
CA LEU A 563 17.41 -6.94 -17.79
C LEU A 563 16.47 -7.56 -16.76
N PHE A 564 15.17 -7.63 -17.07
CA PHE A 564 14.18 -8.32 -16.24
C PHE A 564 14.54 -9.80 -16.02
N TYR A 565 14.95 -10.51 -17.08
CA TYR A 565 15.38 -11.91 -16.97
C TYR A 565 16.66 -12.07 -16.15
N LYS A 566 17.63 -11.17 -16.27
CA LYS A 566 18.86 -11.20 -15.44
C LYS A 566 18.57 -11.02 -13.96
N GLU A 567 17.58 -10.20 -13.61
CA GLU A 567 17.13 -10.03 -12.22
C GLU A 567 16.42 -11.29 -11.72
N LYS A 568 15.52 -11.85 -12.51
CA LYS A 568 14.78 -13.08 -12.20
C LYS A 568 15.71 -14.30 -12.07
N ASP A 569 16.74 -14.41 -12.90
CA ASP A 569 17.75 -15.46 -12.81
C ASP A 569 18.59 -15.33 -11.52
N LYS A 570 18.85 -14.13 -11.04
CA LYS A 570 19.51 -13.90 -9.74
C LYS A 570 18.63 -14.31 -8.58
N GLU A 571 17.33 -14.00 -8.60
CA GLU A 571 16.36 -14.44 -7.59
C GLU A 571 16.23 -15.97 -7.56
N ALA A 572 16.10 -16.60 -8.73
CA ALA A 572 16.04 -18.05 -8.84
C ALA A 572 17.32 -18.76 -8.39
N LEU A 573 18.49 -18.12 -8.56
CA LEU A 573 19.77 -18.63 -8.05
C LEU A 573 19.84 -18.47 -6.52
N TYR A 574 19.34 -17.37 -5.98
CA TYR A 574 19.22 -17.14 -4.54
C TYR A 574 18.31 -18.16 -3.87
N ASP A 575 17.15 -18.45 -4.47
CA ASP A 575 16.21 -19.48 -3.99
C ASP A 575 16.78 -20.90 -4.05
N LYS A 576 17.59 -21.20 -5.07
CA LYS A 576 18.32 -22.47 -5.15
C LYS A 576 19.41 -22.59 -4.08
N LEU A 577 20.11 -21.51 -3.77
CA LEU A 577 21.13 -21.45 -2.73
C LEU A 577 20.52 -21.59 -1.32
N LEU A 578 19.29 -21.09 -1.11
CA LEU A 578 18.55 -21.21 0.14
C LEU A 578 17.96 -22.62 0.37
N LYS A 579 17.70 -23.39 -0.70
CA LYS A 579 17.12 -24.75 -0.64
C LYS A 579 18.16 -25.88 -0.52
N VAL A 580 19.45 -25.59 -0.57
CA VAL A 580 20.51 -26.59 -0.36
C VAL A 580 20.76 -26.71 1.13
N GLU A 581 20.36 -27.83 1.75
CA GLU A 581 20.84 -28.21 3.08
C GLU A 581 22.38 -28.31 3.04
N LEU A 582 23.04 -27.33 3.60
CA LEU A 582 24.50 -27.28 3.70
C LEU A 582 24.93 -28.20 4.84
N SER A 583 25.76 -29.19 4.54
CA SER A 583 26.53 -29.92 5.55
C SER A 583 27.39 -28.93 6.37
N VAL A 584 27.72 -29.27 7.61
CA VAL A 584 28.44 -28.39 8.56
C VAL A 584 29.77 -27.86 7.96
N GLU A 585 30.45 -28.66 7.14
CA GLU A 585 31.69 -28.29 6.43
C GLU A 585 31.48 -27.15 5.40
N LYS A 586 30.36 -27.14 4.70
CA LYS A 586 30.01 -26.08 3.74
C LYS A 586 29.53 -24.79 4.42
N MET A 587 29.13 -24.87 5.69
CA MET A 587 28.78 -23.70 6.50
C MET A 587 30.01 -22.88 6.93
N GLU A 588 31.17 -23.53 7.11
CA GLU A 588 32.43 -22.84 7.39
C GLU A 588 32.95 -22.07 6.16
N ASP A 589 32.94 -22.70 4.99
CA ASP A 589 33.28 -22.07 3.71
C ASP A 589 32.35 -20.87 3.42
N TYR A 590 31.06 -20.98 3.75
CA TYR A 590 30.08 -19.89 3.60
C TYR A 590 30.37 -18.74 4.58
N ARG A 591 30.73 -19.02 5.83
CA ARG A 591 31.13 -18.01 6.81
C ARG A 591 32.38 -17.24 6.38
N ASP A 592 33.35 -17.90 5.80
CA ASP A 592 34.59 -17.27 5.35
C ASP A 592 34.40 -16.49 4.04
N HIS A 593 33.54 -16.95 3.16
CA HIS A 593 33.11 -16.19 1.98
C HIS A 593 32.30 -14.95 2.36
N LYS A 594 31.40 -15.04 3.35
CA LYS A 594 30.65 -13.91 3.90
C LYS A 594 31.56 -12.89 4.60
N LYS A 595 32.59 -13.34 5.33
CA LYS A 595 33.61 -12.46 5.92
C LYS A 595 34.45 -11.76 4.86
N SER A 596 34.77 -12.42 3.76
CA SER A 596 35.50 -11.82 2.63
C SER A 596 34.68 -10.76 1.90
N LEU A 597 33.38 -11.00 1.70
CA LEU A 597 32.43 -10.04 1.11
C LEU A 597 32.22 -8.79 2.00
N ILE A 598 32.19 -8.98 3.33
CA ILE A 598 32.08 -7.87 4.29
C ILE A 598 33.40 -7.06 4.32
N LYS A 599 34.56 -7.72 4.24
CA LYS A 599 35.85 -7.04 4.09
C LYS A 599 36.00 -6.28 2.75
N PHE A 600 35.40 -6.83 1.68
CA PHE A 600 35.41 -6.17 0.36
C PHE A 600 34.48 -4.92 0.35
N LYS A 601 33.36 -4.95 1.07
CA LYS A 601 32.50 -3.78 1.27
C LYS A 601 33.17 -2.69 2.11
N LYS A 602 33.87 -3.06 3.21
CA LYS A 602 34.60 -2.09 4.06
C LYS A 602 35.87 -1.51 3.43
N LYS A 603 36.38 -2.03 2.30
CA LYS A 603 37.49 -1.46 1.53
C LYS A 603 37.03 -0.54 0.41
N LYS A 604 35.70 -0.42 0.17
CA LYS A 604 35.14 0.48 -0.84
C LYS A 604 34.35 1.65 -0.22
N GLU A 605 34.22 1.69 1.10
CA GLU A 605 33.91 2.90 1.89
C GLU A 605 35.26 3.58 2.29
#